data_95421cbdf15a63e7afe37a8b479d6206
#
_entry.id   95421cbdf15a63e7afe37a8b479d6206
#
_cell.length_a   1.000
_cell.length_b   1.000
_cell.length_c   1.000
_cell.angle_alpha   90.00
_cell.angle_beta   90.00
_cell.angle_gamma   90.00
#
_symmetry.space_group_name_H-M   'P 1'
#
loop_
_entity.id
_entity.type
_entity.pdbx_description
1 polymer ?
#
loop_
_entity_poly.entity_id
_entity_poly.type
_entity_poly.pdbx_seq_one_letter_code
_entity_poly.pdbx_strand_id
1 'polypeptide(L)'
;TYYRGIEYLDIATGKFTHYNKKTVPTLESEQTWTVLDGGDENLYIGHVNSGFSILSLKDRSTKNFRHDPNDPNSLPGDEVSTILKDSYGNIWLGTDGGLALYNSTTQSFVTFKQNRNDKYGTLSTRIFCIKQLKNNKLWIASELSGITILDLKQSQFLSPEQITFEFLREGDDSRSLSNASVRYIYQDSFDNVWLGTWGGGINFISSEPALFTTIDYSPIPTNSNSLNNKIVSSICTDQQGRLWIGTDGGGINVFENNKRVAIYKKETGEL
;
A
#
# COMPACT_ATOMS: atom_id res chain seq x y z
N THR A 1 9.64 -18.03 12.37
CA THR A 1 9.45 -19.29 11.57
C THR A 1 7.99 -19.72 11.60
N TYR A 2 7.43 -20.21 10.49
CA TYR A 2 5.98 -20.42 10.30
C TYR A 2 5.33 -21.40 11.30
N TYR A 3 6.11 -22.32 11.88
CA TYR A 3 5.57 -23.36 12.81
C TYR A 3 6.39 -23.55 14.10
N ARG A 4 7.33 -22.65 14.41
CA ARG A 4 8.25 -22.87 15.54
C ARG A 4 8.40 -21.65 16.46
N GLY A 5 7.48 -20.67 16.35
CA GLY A 5 7.52 -19.43 17.13
C GLY A 5 8.55 -18.42 16.61
N ILE A 6 9.22 -17.75 17.50
CA ILE A 6 10.14 -16.64 17.20
C ILE A 6 11.56 -17.06 17.54
N GLU A 7 12.49 -16.75 16.65
CA GLU A 7 13.93 -16.97 16.82
C GLU A 7 14.61 -15.61 16.97
N TYR A 8 15.35 -15.44 18.05
CA TYR A 8 16.23 -14.29 18.24
C TYR A 8 17.68 -14.73 18.05
N LEU A 9 18.39 -14.06 17.15
CA LEU A 9 19.82 -14.26 16.93
C LEU A 9 20.60 -13.11 17.55
N ASP A 10 21.43 -13.41 18.53
CA ASP A 10 22.47 -12.50 19.01
C ASP A 10 23.63 -12.51 17.99
N ILE A 11 23.75 -11.42 17.23
CA ILE A 11 24.76 -11.29 16.17
C ILE A 11 26.19 -11.32 16.73
N ALA A 12 26.41 -10.78 17.95
CA ALA A 12 27.74 -10.72 18.54
C ALA A 12 28.24 -12.10 18.98
N THR A 13 27.34 -12.95 19.45
CA THR A 13 27.68 -14.27 19.98
C THR A 13 27.34 -15.42 19.04
N GLY A 14 26.52 -15.17 18.00
CA GLY A 14 26.00 -16.19 17.09
C GLY A 14 24.97 -17.13 17.73
N LYS A 15 24.49 -16.81 18.94
CA LYS A 15 23.56 -17.68 19.68
C LYS A 15 22.10 -17.37 19.36
N PHE A 16 21.30 -18.44 19.25
CA PHE A 16 19.86 -18.35 19.10
C PHE A 16 19.15 -18.48 20.44
N THR A 17 18.13 -17.65 20.65
CA THR A 17 17.12 -17.81 21.70
C THR A 17 15.78 -18.12 21.07
N HIS A 18 15.11 -19.15 21.55
CA HIS A 18 13.84 -19.62 21.01
C HIS A 18 12.68 -19.18 21.89
N TYR A 19 11.67 -18.54 21.30
CA TYR A 19 10.42 -18.16 21.96
C TYR A 19 9.30 -18.98 21.32
N ASN A 20 8.93 -20.09 21.97
CA ASN A 20 7.91 -21.03 21.54
C ASN A 20 7.11 -21.52 22.76
N LYS A 21 6.11 -22.37 22.59
CA LYS A 21 5.26 -22.85 23.70
C LYS A 21 6.02 -23.63 24.79
N LYS A 22 7.22 -24.15 24.51
CA LYS A 22 8.08 -24.80 25.52
C LYS A 22 8.79 -23.77 26.40
N THR A 23 9.22 -22.66 25.83
CA THR A 23 9.97 -21.60 26.53
C THR A 23 9.11 -20.44 27.01
N VAL A 24 7.92 -20.29 26.42
CA VAL A 24 6.88 -19.30 26.72
C VAL A 24 5.52 -20.02 26.65
N PRO A 25 5.11 -20.74 27.72
CA PRO A 25 3.88 -21.54 27.73
C PRO A 25 2.60 -20.74 27.48
N THR A 26 2.63 -19.44 27.79
CA THR A 26 1.51 -18.51 27.59
C THR A 26 1.41 -17.95 26.18
N LEU A 27 2.35 -18.27 25.27
CA LEU A 27 2.31 -17.84 23.87
C LEU A 27 1.07 -18.46 23.19
N GLU A 28 0.24 -17.61 22.60
CA GLU A 28 -1.03 -18.05 22.00
C GLU A 28 -0.83 -19.02 20.84
N SER A 29 0.13 -18.74 19.96
CA SER A 29 0.44 -19.57 18.81
C SER A 29 1.92 -19.51 18.43
N GLU A 30 2.44 -20.62 17.91
CA GLU A 30 3.78 -20.68 17.30
C GLU A 30 3.77 -20.31 15.81
N GLN A 31 2.58 -20.11 15.23
CA GLN A 31 2.41 -19.64 13.84
C GLN A 31 2.40 -18.12 13.81
N THR A 32 3.55 -17.55 13.50
CA THR A 32 3.74 -16.09 13.53
C THR A 32 3.99 -15.54 12.13
N TRP A 33 3.29 -14.44 11.78
CA TRP A 33 3.52 -13.68 10.55
C TRP A 33 4.55 -12.58 10.75
N THR A 34 4.42 -11.82 11.81
CA THR A 34 5.19 -10.60 12.01
C THR A 34 5.57 -10.41 13.47
N VAL A 35 6.71 -9.77 13.68
CA VAL A 35 7.22 -9.37 14.99
C VAL A 35 7.72 -7.96 14.90
N LEU A 36 7.41 -7.14 15.90
CA LEU A 36 7.89 -5.78 16.04
C LEU A 36 8.45 -5.59 17.46
N ASP A 37 9.58 -4.90 17.56
CA ASP A 37 10.07 -4.42 18.86
C ASP A 37 9.12 -3.33 19.38
N GLY A 38 8.42 -3.66 20.47
CA GLY A 38 7.46 -2.78 21.12
C GLY A 38 8.11 -1.69 21.99
N GLY A 39 9.42 -1.87 22.31
CA GLY A 39 10.11 -1.10 23.33
C GLY A 39 9.84 -1.65 24.74
N ASP A 40 10.57 -1.16 25.74
CA ASP A 40 10.45 -1.55 27.15
C ASP A 40 10.47 -3.07 27.39
N GLU A 41 11.37 -3.77 26.68
CA GLU A 41 11.52 -5.23 26.71
C GLU A 41 10.25 -6.00 26.27
N ASN A 42 9.42 -5.42 25.41
CA ASN A 42 8.24 -6.08 24.84
C ASN A 42 8.42 -6.36 23.36
N LEU A 43 7.93 -7.52 22.93
CA LEU A 43 7.74 -7.86 21.52
C LEU A 43 6.25 -7.90 21.17
N TYR A 44 5.90 -7.24 20.09
CA TYR A 44 4.57 -7.29 19.49
C TYR A 44 4.57 -8.37 18.42
N ILE A 45 3.62 -9.31 18.49
CA ILE A 45 3.61 -10.51 17.68
C ILE A 45 2.26 -10.60 16.96
N GLY A 46 2.29 -10.67 15.64
CA GLY A 46 1.13 -10.98 14.83
C GLY A 46 1.10 -12.46 14.45
N HIS A 47 -0.01 -13.11 14.71
CA HIS A 47 -0.21 -14.54 14.45
C HIS A 47 -1.00 -14.79 13.16
N VAL A 48 -0.88 -16.00 12.64
CA VAL A 48 -1.58 -16.46 11.41
C VAL A 48 -3.10 -16.48 11.61
N ASN A 49 -3.59 -17.03 12.74
CA ASN A 49 -5.01 -17.15 13.06
C ASN A 49 -5.27 -17.04 14.58
N SER A 50 -4.42 -16.35 15.30
CA SER A 50 -4.49 -16.29 16.76
C SER A 50 -4.34 -14.86 17.30
N GLY A 51 -4.64 -13.88 16.46
CA GLY A 51 -4.68 -12.48 16.84
C GLY A 51 -3.30 -11.86 17.06
N PHE A 52 -3.23 -11.01 18.05
CA PHE A 52 -2.08 -10.19 18.44
C PHE A 52 -1.64 -10.52 19.85
N SER A 53 -0.33 -10.69 20.06
CA SER A 53 0.24 -10.91 21.39
C SER A 53 1.32 -9.86 21.71
N ILE A 54 1.40 -9.50 22.99
CA ILE A 54 2.50 -8.74 23.56
C ILE A 54 3.26 -9.70 24.48
N LEU A 55 4.52 -9.99 24.13
CA LEU A 55 5.44 -10.82 24.91
C LEU A 55 6.40 -9.92 25.69
N SER A 56 6.40 -10.03 27.01
CA SER A 56 7.42 -9.43 27.87
C SER A 56 8.69 -10.29 27.85
N LEU A 57 9.80 -9.73 27.45
CA LEU A 57 11.10 -10.40 27.45
C LEU A 57 11.67 -10.56 28.87
N LYS A 58 11.22 -9.71 29.80
CA LYS A 58 11.67 -9.71 31.19
C LYS A 58 11.25 -10.94 31.97
N ASP A 59 9.97 -11.30 31.88
CA ASP A 59 9.38 -12.39 32.66
C ASP A 59 8.75 -13.48 31.79
N ARG A 60 8.81 -13.32 30.48
CA ARG A 60 8.22 -14.25 29.47
C ARG A 60 6.72 -14.40 29.56
N SER A 61 6.02 -13.46 30.19
CA SER A 61 4.56 -13.42 30.15
C SER A 61 4.06 -12.92 28.81
N THR A 62 2.85 -13.35 28.43
CA THR A 62 2.18 -12.86 27.22
C THR A 62 0.80 -12.32 27.54
N LYS A 63 0.44 -11.26 26.83
CA LYS A 63 -0.91 -10.75 26.76
C LYS A 63 -1.45 -10.94 25.36
N ASN A 64 -2.60 -11.61 25.24
CA ASN A 64 -3.16 -12.03 23.97
C ASN A 64 -4.46 -11.28 23.68
N PHE A 65 -4.65 -10.87 22.43
CA PHE A 65 -5.81 -10.14 21.94
C PHE A 65 -6.38 -10.86 20.73
N ARG A 66 -7.70 -11.04 20.72
CA ARG A 66 -8.42 -11.74 19.66
C ARG A 66 -9.57 -10.90 19.14
N HIS A 67 -10.08 -11.30 17.97
CA HIS A 67 -11.33 -10.77 17.45
C HIS A 67 -12.50 -11.27 18.29
N ASP A 68 -13.36 -10.33 18.72
CA ASP A 68 -14.68 -10.62 19.30
C ASP A 68 -15.74 -9.87 18.49
N PRO A 69 -16.66 -10.56 17.80
CA PRO A 69 -17.70 -9.91 17.01
C PRO A 69 -18.68 -9.08 17.83
N ASN A 70 -18.72 -9.28 19.15
CA ASN A 70 -19.59 -8.53 20.07
C ASN A 70 -18.90 -7.32 20.70
N ASP A 71 -17.57 -7.21 20.58
CA ASP A 71 -16.79 -6.08 21.08
C ASP A 71 -16.22 -5.24 19.92
N PRO A 72 -16.78 -4.05 19.63
CA PRO A 72 -16.29 -3.18 18.56
C PRO A 72 -14.86 -2.63 18.80
N ASN A 73 -14.35 -2.77 20.03
CA ASN A 73 -13.00 -2.35 20.38
C ASN A 73 -11.99 -3.51 20.39
N SER A 74 -12.40 -4.71 19.99
CA SER A 74 -11.51 -5.85 19.77
C SER A 74 -10.79 -5.75 18.44
N LEU A 75 -9.87 -6.67 18.14
CA LEU A 75 -9.24 -6.81 16.83
C LEU A 75 -10.30 -6.99 15.73
N PRO A 76 -10.11 -6.39 14.53
CA PRO A 76 -11.05 -6.60 13.43
C PRO A 76 -10.95 -8.01 12.80
N GLY A 77 -9.85 -8.73 13.01
CA GLY A 77 -9.64 -10.10 12.55
C GLY A 77 -8.49 -10.78 13.28
N ASP A 78 -8.42 -12.10 13.24
CA ASP A 78 -7.43 -12.92 13.99
C ASP A 78 -6.15 -13.21 13.19
N GLU A 79 -6.11 -12.97 11.89
CA GLU A 79 -4.87 -13.02 11.11
C GLU A 79 -4.20 -11.64 11.14
N VAL A 80 -3.12 -11.49 11.90
CA VAL A 80 -2.35 -10.25 11.96
C VAL A 80 -1.10 -10.39 11.11
N SER A 81 -1.17 -9.89 9.88
CA SER A 81 -0.13 -10.05 8.86
C SER A 81 1.02 -9.04 8.98
N THR A 82 0.74 -7.86 9.54
CA THR A 82 1.73 -6.78 9.65
C THR A 82 1.47 -5.91 10.88
N ILE A 83 2.55 -5.45 11.50
CA ILE A 83 2.53 -4.50 12.61
C ILE A 83 3.54 -3.41 12.31
N LEU A 84 3.15 -2.15 12.49
CA LEU A 84 4.02 -1.00 12.31
C LEU A 84 3.88 -0.04 13.49
N LYS A 85 5.01 0.45 14.01
CA LYS A 85 5.07 1.63 14.89
C LYS A 85 5.42 2.83 14.03
N ASP A 86 4.53 3.81 13.97
CA ASP A 86 4.79 5.02 13.21
C ASP A 86 5.70 6.00 13.96
N SER A 87 6.11 7.07 13.30
CA SER A 87 7.02 8.09 13.88
C SER A 87 6.41 8.88 15.04
N TYR A 88 5.11 8.73 15.29
CA TYR A 88 4.39 9.34 16.40
C TYR A 88 4.17 8.36 17.55
N GLY A 89 4.64 7.12 17.40
CA GLY A 89 4.52 6.06 18.39
C GLY A 89 3.23 5.25 18.33
N ASN A 90 2.36 5.50 17.35
CA ASN A 90 1.14 4.72 17.15
C ASN A 90 1.46 3.32 16.62
N ILE A 91 0.74 2.31 17.10
CA ILE A 91 0.89 0.92 16.69
C ILE A 91 -0.25 0.54 15.76
N TRP A 92 0.09 0.35 14.50
CA TRP A 92 -0.83 -0.02 13.43
C TRP A 92 -0.77 -1.52 13.19
N LEU A 93 -1.93 -2.16 13.06
CA LEU A 93 -2.05 -3.58 12.75
C LEU A 93 -2.86 -3.77 11.47
N GLY A 94 -2.31 -4.57 10.56
CA GLY A 94 -3.03 -5.05 9.38
C GLY A 94 -3.53 -6.48 9.64
N THR A 95 -4.84 -6.67 9.50
CA THR A 95 -5.50 -7.95 9.74
C THR A 95 -6.29 -8.43 8.53
N ASP A 96 -6.84 -9.63 8.58
CA ASP A 96 -7.79 -10.13 7.59
C ASP A 96 -9.16 -9.45 7.65
N GLY A 97 -9.48 -8.79 8.77
CA GLY A 97 -10.68 -7.96 8.95
C GLY A 97 -10.46 -6.45 8.74
N GLY A 98 -9.25 -6.03 8.36
CA GLY A 98 -8.93 -4.63 8.05
C GLY A 98 -7.82 -4.01 8.89
N LEU A 99 -7.81 -2.66 8.90
CA LEU A 99 -6.81 -1.85 9.61
C LEU A 99 -7.26 -1.54 11.03
N ALA A 100 -6.35 -1.73 12.00
CA ALA A 100 -6.55 -1.35 13.38
C ALA A 100 -5.41 -0.50 13.94
N LEU A 101 -5.76 0.36 14.90
CA LEU A 101 -4.82 1.11 15.73
C LEU A 101 -4.91 0.61 17.16
N TYR A 102 -3.82 0.13 17.73
CA TYR A 102 -3.76 -0.33 19.10
C TYR A 102 -3.60 0.83 20.08
N ASN A 103 -4.46 0.91 21.07
CA ASN A 103 -4.35 1.84 22.20
C ASN A 103 -3.77 1.10 23.41
N SER A 104 -2.53 1.39 23.75
CA SER A 104 -1.82 0.74 24.85
C SER A 104 -2.38 1.12 26.24
N THR A 105 -3.00 2.29 26.38
CA THR A 105 -3.56 2.77 27.66
C THR A 105 -4.85 2.01 28.00
N THR A 106 -5.77 1.89 27.02
CA THR A 106 -7.04 1.18 27.20
C THR A 106 -6.96 -0.29 26.85
N GLN A 107 -5.86 -0.69 26.19
CA GLN A 107 -5.62 -2.06 25.71
C GLN A 107 -6.73 -2.54 24.77
N SER A 108 -7.16 -1.67 23.91
CA SER A 108 -8.23 -1.87 22.94
C SER A 108 -7.79 -1.41 21.55
N PHE A 109 -8.66 -1.61 20.57
CA PHE A 109 -8.36 -1.28 19.18
C PHE A 109 -9.39 -0.29 18.63
N VAL A 110 -8.88 0.63 17.82
CA VAL A 110 -9.72 1.47 16.96
C VAL A 110 -9.67 0.87 15.56
N THR A 111 -10.79 0.38 15.07
CA THR A 111 -10.90 -0.19 13.73
C THR A 111 -11.28 0.91 12.74
N PHE A 112 -10.52 1.02 11.66
CA PHE A 112 -10.83 1.90 10.54
C PHE A 112 -11.77 1.16 9.60
N LYS A 113 -13.07 1.41 9.75
CA LYS A 113 -14.09 0.86 8.87
C LYS A 113 -14.22 1.78 7.65
N GLN A 114 -14.57 1.16 6.52
CA GLN A 114 -14.91 1.85 5.29
C GLN A 114 -15.92 2.99 5.55
N ASN A 115 -15.64 4.16 4.99
CA ASN A 115 -16.68 5.20 4.86
C ASN A 115 -17.74 4.69 3.87
N ARG A 116 -19.02 4.78 4.22
CA ARG A 116 -20.16 4.32 3.39
C ARG A 116 -20.20 4.91 1.98
N ASN A 117 -19.45 5.99 1.73
CA ASN A 117 -19.31 6.64 0.42
C ASN A 117 -18.13 6.08 -0.41
N ASP A 118 -17.29 5.19 0.15
CA ASP A 118 -16.24 4.52 -0.60
C ASP A 118 -16.81 3.26 -1.26
N LYS A 119 -17.15 3.39 -2.55
CA LYS A 119 -17.69 2.32 -3.41
C LYS A 119 -16.83 1.04 -3.40
N TYR A 120 -15.58 1.11 -2.95
CA TYR A 120 -14.58 0.05 -3.11
C TYR A 120 -14.03 -0.55 -1.81
N GLY A 121 -14.51 -0.12 -0.65
CA GLY A 121 -14.34 -0.81 0.63
C GLY A 121 -12.92 -1.16 1.09
N THR A 122 -11.99 -0.23 0.99
CA THR A 122 -10.56 -0.55 1.00
C THR A 122 -9.95 -0.99 2.32
N LEU A 123 -10.48 -0.54 3.45
CA LEU A 123 -9.89 -0.82 4.76
C LEU A 123 -10.56 -1.99 5.52
N SER A 124 -11.55 -2.63 4.93
CA SER A 124 -12.25 -3.78 5.49
C SER A 124 -11.85 -5.11 4.87
N THR A 125 -10.81 -5.10 4.04
CA THR A 125 -10.23 -6.30 3.43
C THR A 125 -8.91 -6.66 4.11
N ARG A 126 -8.39 -7.86 3.83
CA ARG A 126 -7.09 -8.31 4.33
C ARG A 126 -5.99 -7.30 3.97
N ILE A 127 -5.28 -6.81 5.00
CA ILE A 127 -4.11 -5.93 4.87
C ILE A 127 -2.86 -6.81 4.89
N PHE A 128 -1.98 -6.65 3.89
CA PHE A 128 -0.73 -7.44 3.81
C PHE A 128 0.50 -6.70 4.31
N CYS A 129 0.55 -5.39 4.05
CA CYS A 129 1.72 -4.58 4.40
C CYS A 129 1.29 -3.16 4.78
N ILE A 130 1.90 -2.64 5.83
CA ILE A 130 1.79 -1.23 6.23
C ILE A 130 3.20 -0.66 6.23
N LYS A 131 3.39 0.48 5.60
CA LYS A 131 4.68 1.17 5.53
C LYS A 131 4.51 2.67 5.71
N GLN A 132 5.23 3.25 6.66
CA GLN A 132 5.39 4.70 6.72
C GLN A 132 6.50 5.11 5.75
N LEU A 133 6.19 6.04 4.85
CA LEU A 133 7.15 6.65 3.95
C LEU A 133 7.75 7.91 4.57
N LYS A 134 8.89 8.38 4.04
CA LYS A 134 9.61 9.56 4.55
C LYS A 134 8.80 10.87 4.48
N ASN A 135 7.76 10.94 3.65
CA ASN A 135 6.85 12.08 3.55
C ASN A 135 5.75 12.10 4.64
N ASN A 136 5.87 11.28 5.70
CA ASN A 136 4.88 11.07 6.76
C ASN A 136 3.52 10.53 6.29
N LYS A 137 3.47 9.90 5.12
CA LYS A 137 2.29 9.17 4.68
C LYS A 137 2.41 7.69 5.05
N LEU A 138 1.33 7.14 5.58
CA LEU A 138 1.20 5.72 5.84
C LEU A 138 0.57 5.07 4.61
N TRP A 139 1.26 4.13 4.02
CA TRP A 139 0.80 3.36 2.87
C TRP A 139 0.36 1.97 3.33
N ILE A 140 -0.83 1.58 2.95
CA ILE A 140 -1.51 0.37 3.40
C ILE A 140 -1.85 -0.45 2.17
N ALA A 141 -1.19 -1.61 2.03
CA ALA A 141 -1.39 -2.55 0.93
C ALA A 141 -2.43 -3.59 1.31
N SER A 142 -3.45 -3.77 0.49
CA SER A 142 -4.57 -4.65 0.76
C SER A 142 -4.84 -5.66 -0.35
N GLU A 143 -5.62 -6.68 -0.03
CA GLU A 143 -6.14 -7.64 -0.99
C GLU A 143 -7.27 -7.00 -1.80
N LEU A 144 -7.16 -7.02 -3.14
CA LEU A 144 -8.18 -6.56 -4.09
C LEU A 144 -8.52 -5.05 -4.04
N SER A 145 -7.81 -4.24 -3.24
CA SER A 145 -8.14 -2.82 -3.06
C SER A 145 -6.98 -1.86 -3.36
N GLY A 146 -5.83 -2.38 -3.79
CA GLY A 146 -4.65 -1.58 -4.11
C GLY A 146 -3.96 -1.01 -2.86
N ILE A 147 -3.60 0.26 -2.93
CA ILE A 147 -2.95 1.00 -1.85
C ILE A 147 -3.91 2.06 -1.32
N THR A 148 -4.06 2.09 -0.01
CA THR A 148 -4.68 3.18 0.73
C THR A 148 -3.59 4.02 1.38
N ILE A 149 -3.71 5.34 1.29
CA ILE A 149 -2.71 6.29 1.80
C ILE A 149 -3.36 7.19 2.84
N LEU A 150 -2.76 7.24 4.02
CA LEU A 150 -3.14 8.09 5.14
C LEU A 150 -2.07 9.14 5.39
N ASP A 151 -2.45 10.41 5.50
CA ASP A 151 -1.55 11.46 5.99
C ASP A 151 -1.52 11.45 7.53
N LEU A 152 -0.39 11.03 8.09
CA LEU A 152 -0.22 10.91 9.54
C LEU A 152 -0.24 12.27 10.27
N LYS A 153 0.08 13.37 9.60
CA LYS A 153 0.00 14.71 10.20
C LYS A 153 -1.45 15.12 10.45
N GLN A 154 -2.34 14.80 9.52
CA GLN A 154 -3.77 15.09 9.68
C GLN A 154 -4.44 14.15 10.68
N SER A 155 -4.05 12.87 10.70
CA SER A 155 -4.68 11.85 11.53
C SER A 155 -4.53 12.06 13.04
N GLN A 156 -3.53 12.85 13.48
CA GLN A 156 -3.31 13.15 14.91
C GLN A 156 -4.39 14.04 15.54
N PHE A 157 -5.11 14.80 14.74
CA PHE A 157 -6.07 15.81 15.21
C PHE A 157 -7.52 15.44 14.89
N LEU A 158 -7.74 14.32 14.20
CA LEU A 158 -9.05 13.92 13.69
C LEU A 158 -9.51 12.62 14.36
N SER A 159 -10.82 12.50 14.61
CA SER A 159 -11.41 11.21 14.93
C SER A 159 -11.35 10.28 13.72
N PRO A 160 -11.37 8.94 13.88
CA PRO A 160 -11.30 8.00 12.77
C PRO A 160 -12.30 8.26 11.64
N GLU A 161 -13.47 8.79 11.96
CA GLU A 161 -14.52 9.12 10.99
C GLU A 161 -14.23 10.36 10.14
N GLN A 162 -13.32 11.22 10.62
CA GLN A 162 -12.93 12.47 9.96
C GLN A 162 -11.69 12.31 9.08
N ILE A 163 -11.00 11.17 9.19
CA ILE A 163 -9.79 10.90 8.42
C ILE A 163 -10.14 10.67 6.96
N THR A 164 -9.43 11.36 6.08
CA THR A 164 -9.52 11.17 4.63
C THR A 164 -8.37 10.31 4.11
N PHE A 165 -8.66 9.49 3.13
CA PHE A 165 -7.69 8.59 2.50
C PHE A 165 -7.53 8.91 1.02
N GLU A 166 -6.30 8.81 0.51
CA GLU A 166 -6.00 8.76 -0.91
C GLU A 166 -5.87 7.29 -1.34
N PHE A 167 -6.09 6.99 -2.63
CA PHE A 167 -6.09 5.62 -3.13
C PHE A 167 -5.29 5.50 -4.42
N LEU A 168 -4.45 4.45 -4.52
CA LEU A 168 -3.89 3.97 -5.78
C LEU A 168 -4.59 2.66 -6.14
N ARG A 169 -5.19 2.63 -7.32
CA ARG A 169 -6.03 1.51 -7.77
C ARG A 169 -5.52 0.91 -9.08
N GLU A 170 -5.93 -0.32 -9.35
CA GLU A 170 -5.73 -0.96 -10.64
C GLU A 170 -6.47 -0.20 -11.74
N GLY A 171 -5.86 -0.12 -12.91
CA GLY A 171 -6.43 0.54 -14.10
C GLY A 171 -5.56 0.33 -15.34
N ASP A 172 -6.05 0.83 -16.45
CA ASP A 172 -5.45 0.63 -17.77
C ASP A 172 -4.44 1.72 -18.16
N ASP A 173 -4.23 2.74 -17.31
CA ASP A 173 -3.29 3.80 -17.61
C ASP A 173 -1.94 3.58 -16.89
N SER A 174 -0.89 4.24 -17.38
CA SER A 174 0.48 4.13 -16.85
C SER A 174 0.65 4.69 -15.43
N ARG A 175 -0.37 5.30 -14.85
CA ARG A 175 -0.38 5.83 -13.46
C ARG A 175 -1.18 4.95 -12.52
N SER A 176 -1.78 3.90 -13.04
CA SER A 176 -2.56 2.93 -12.29
C SER A 176 -1.71 1.74 -11.86
N LEU A 177 -2.18 1.02 -10.83
CA LEU A 177 -1.56 -0.25 -10.43
C LEU A 177 -1.82 -1.32 -11.50
N SER A 178 -0.83 -2.19 -11.71
CA SER A 178 -0.94 -3.35 -12.59
C SER A 178 -1.85 -4.46 -12.03
N ASN A 179 -2.11 -4.43 -10.71
CA ASN A 179 -3.00 -5.37 -10.03
C ASN A 179 -3.44 -4.81 -8.68
N ALA A 180 -4.71 -5.01 -8.32
CA ALA A 180 -5.30 -4.52 -7.07
C ALA A 180 -4.81 -5.25 -5.81
N SER A 181 -4.22 -6.45 -5.94
CA SER A 181 -3.71 -7.20 -4.80
C SER A 181 -2.23 -6.88 -4.58
N VAL A 182 -1.95 -5.91 -3.73
CA VAL A 182 -0.58 -5.50 -3.38
C VAL A 182 -0.14 -6.23 -2.13
N ARG A 183 1.03 -6.91 -2.19
CA ARG A 183 1.57 -7.74 -1.12
C ARG A 183 2.66 -7.06 -0.30
N TYR A 184 3.44 -6.19 -0.91
CA TYR A 184 4.59 -5.59 -0.26
C TYR A 184 4.86 -4.18 -0.76
N ILE A 185 5.34 -3.32 0.14
CA ILE A 185 5.73 -1.92 -0.11
C ILE A 185 7.18 -1.75 0.30
N TYR A 186 8.02 -1.30 -0.61
CA TYR A 186 9.41 -0.98 -0.34
C TYR A 186 9.73 0.44 -0.80
N GLN A 187 10.35 1.24 0.05
CA GLN A 187 10.93 2.55 -0.30
C GLN A 187 12.44 2.41 -0.33
N ASP A 188 13.05 2.74 -1.46
CA ASP A 188 14.50 2.68 -1.64
C ASP A 188 15.22 3.92 -1.06
N SER A 189 16.55 3.93 -1.16
CA SER A 189 17.39 5.03 -0.68
C SER A 189 17.21 6.34 -1.44
N PHE A 190 16.63 6.29 -2.63
CA PHE A 190 16.30 7.42 -3.50
C PHE A 190 14.85 7.88 -3.32
N ASP A 191 14.14 7.34 -2.32
CA ASP A 191 12.73 7.61 -2.02
C ASP A 191 11.73 7.11 -3.07
N ASN A 192 12.17 6.32 -4.05
CA ASN A 192 11.25 5.64 -4.94
C ASN A 192 10.47 4.55 -4.19
N VAL A 193 9.25 4.30 -4.63
CA VAL A 193 8.40 3.27 -4.04
C VAL A 193 8.21 2.11 -5.01
N TRP A 194 8.44 0.91 -4.52
CA TRP A 194 8.29 -0.34 -5.23
C TRP A 194 7.15 -1.14 -4.61
N LEU A 195 6.20 -1.58 -5.41
CA LEU A 195 5.03 -2.33 -4.96
C LEU A 195 5.03 -3.71 -5.60
N GLY A 196 5.18 -4.75 -4.78
CA GLY A 196 5.05 -6.13 -5.22
C GLY A 196 3.59 -6.55 -5.22
N THR A 197 3.08 -7.07 -6.34
CA THR A 197 1.69 -7.47 -6.52
C THR A 197 1.53 -8.98 -6.66
N TRP A 198 0.32 -9.48 -6.41
CA TRP A 198 -0.04 -10.88 -6.66
C TRP A 198 -0.47 -11.08 -8.11
N GLY A 199 0.47 -11.43 -8.97
CA GLY A 199 0.21 -11.73 -10.39
C GLY A 199 0.38 -10.58 -11.37
N GLY A 200 0.51 -9.32 -10.90
CA GLY A 200 0.75 -8.13 -11.76
C GLY A 200 2.20 -7.68 -11.82
N GLY A 201 3.15 -8.46 -11.26
CA GLY A 201 4.57 -8.09 -11.23
C GLY A 201 4.87 -6.99 -10.21
N ILE A 202 5.68 -6.01 -10.61
CA ILE A 202 6.16 -4.93 -9.76
C ILE A 202 5.71 -3.58 -10.34
N ASN A 203 5.15 -2.71 -9.50
CA ASN A 203 4.91 -1.31 -9.84
C ASN A 203 6.04 -0.45 -9.25
N PHE A 204 6.54 0.48 -10.03
CA PHE A 204 7.56 1.43 -9.65
C PHE A 204 6.99 2.84 -9.69
N ILE A 205 7.18 3.59 -8.60
CA ILE A 205 6.76 4.98 -8.46
C ILE A 205 8.01 5.80 -8.16
N SER A 206 8.41 6.64 -9.10
CA SER A 206 9.56 7.53 -8.93
C SER A 206 9.26 8.61 -7.89
N SER A 207 10.24 8.90 -7.04
CA SER A 207 10.21 10.06 -6.12
C SER A 207 10.42 11.37 -6.86
N GLU A 208 11.09 11.31 -8.02
CA GLU A 208 11.35 12.48 -8.85
C GLU A 208 10.26 12.65 -9.91
N PRO A 209 9.86 13.89 -10.23
CA PRO A 209 8.98 14.14 -11.35
C PRO A 209 9.64 13.59 -12.62
N ALA A 210 8.87 12.93 -13.47
CA ALA A 210 9.37 12.42 -14.74
C ALA A 210 9.97 13.59 -15.54
N LEU A 211 11.28 13.50 -15.83
CA LEU A 211 11.98 14.50 -16.66
C LEU A 211 11.48 14.49 -18.11
N PHE A 212 10.82 13.41 -18.50
CA PHE A 212 10.25 13.21 -19.81
C PHE A 212 8.79 12.79 -19.70
N THR A 213 7.96 13.35 -20.56
CA THR A 213 6.59 12.90 -20.79
C THR A 213 6.56 12.10 -22.08
N THR A 214 6.08 10.87 -22.04
CA THR A 214 5.95 10.01 -23.22
C THR A 214 4.51 10.09 -23.72
N ILE A 215 4.33 10.28 -25.02
CA ILE A 215 3.06 10.13 -25.72
C ILE A 215 3.16 8.85 -26.55
N ASP A 216 2.63 7.75 -26.03
CA ASP A 216 2.72 6.45 -26.67
C ASP A 216 1.68 6.26 -27.79
N TYR A 217 1.90 5.26 -28.63
CA TYR A 217 0.90 4.80 -29.59
C TYR A 217 -0.13 3.88 -28.91
N SER A 218 -1.39 4.04 -29.28
CA SER A 218 -2.44 3.06 -28.94
C SER A 218 -3.24 2.67 -30.18
N PRO A 219 -3.48 1.38 -30.40
CA PRO A 219 -4.37 0.92 -31.45
C PRO A 219 -5.85 1.22 -31.15
N ILE A 220 -6.17 1.64 -29.93
CA ILE A 220 -7.54 1.97 -29.50
C ILE A 220 -7.87 3.40 -29.94
N PRO A 221 -8.80 3.63 -30.88
CA PRO A 221 -9.08 4.95 -31.42
C PRO A 221 -9.58 5.98 -30.40
N THR A 222 -10.25 5.51 -29.36
CA THR A 222 -10.83 6.34 -28.28
C THR A 222 -9.82 6.77 -27.21
N ASN A 223 -8.59 6.24 -27.24
CA ASN A 223 -7.55 6.66 -26.31
C ASN A 223 -7.00 8.04 -26.71
N SER A 224 -7.51 9.10 -26.04
CA SER A 224 -7.10 10.49 -26.30
C SER A 224 -5.73 10.85 -25.72
N ASN A 225 -5.09 9.97 -24.96
CA ASN A 225 -3.75 10.23 -24.38
C ASN A 225 -2.62 9.65 -25.25
N SER A 226 -2.93 9.12 -26.43
CA SER A 226 -1.99 8.37 -27.27
C SER A 226 -2.00 8.85 -28.71
N LEU A 227 -0.91 8.54 -29.44
CA LEU A 227 -0.83 8.68 -30.88
C LEU A 227 -1.68 7.60 -31.57
N ASN A 228 -2.19 7.94 -32.76
CA ASN A 228 -2.90 6.97 -33.61
C ASN A 228 -1.97 6.17 -34.51
N ASN A 229 -0.69 6.50 -34.58
CA ASN A 229 0.37 5.76 -35.27
C ASN A 229 1.69 5.90 -34.54
N LYS A 230 2.50 4.84 -34.55
CA LYS A 230 3.78 4.75 -33.82
C LYS A 230 4.96 5.42 -34.50
N ILE A 231 4.85 5.77 -35.78
CA ILE A 231 5.97 6.38 -36.53
C ILE A 231 5.72 7.89 -36.59
N VAL A 232 6.49 8.64 -35.82
CA VAL A 232 6.45 10.11 -35.80
C VAL A 232 7.39 10.66 -36.85
N SER A 233 6.89 11.52 -37.74
CA SER A 233 7.66 12.15 -38.81
C SER A 233 8.00 13.62 -38.53
N SER A 234 7.17 14.33 -37.76
CA SER A 234 7.39 15.75 -37.44
C SER A 234 6.67 16.15 -36.16
N ILE A 235 7.18 17.16 -35.48
CA ILE A 235 6.60 17.75 -34.28
C ILE A 235 6.77 19.27 -34.33
N CYS A 236 5.71 20.01 -34.02
CA CYS A 236 5.77 21.47 -33.83
C CYS A 236 4.71 21.91 -32.81
N THR A 237 4.84 23.15 -32.34
CA THR A 237 3.84 23.81 -31.49
C THR A 237 3.24 24.99 -32.21
N ASP A 238 1.96 25.27 -31.98
CA ASP A 238 1.30 26.48 -32.46
C ASP A 238 1.39 27.64 -31.44
N GLN A 239 0.84 28.79 -31.80
CA GLN A 239 0.83 29.98 -30.93
C GLN A 239 -0.03 29.82 -29.67
N GLN A 240 -0.93 28.84 -29.64
CA GLN A 240 -1.76 28.49 -28.49
C GLN A 240 -1.08 27.47 -27.57
N GLY A 241 0.15 26.99 -27.92
CA GLY A 241 0.89 26.00 -27.15
C GLY A 241 0.41 24.54 -27.36
N ARG A 242 -0.42 24.30 -28.37
CA ARG A 242 -0.84 22.94 -28.73
C ARG A 242 0.28 22.24 -29.49
N LEU A 243 0.47 20.96 -29.21
CA LEU A 243 1.49 20.13 -29.84
C LEU A 243 0.90 19.41 -31.07
N TRP A 244 1.50 19.65 -32.23
CA TRP A 244 1.12 19.08 -33.51
C TRP A 244 2.13 18.01 -33.89
N ILE A 245 1.69 16.78 -34.07
CA ILE A 245 2.53 15.60 -34.32
C ILE A 245 2.12 14.97 -35.63
N GLY A 246 2.97 15.07 -36.63
CA GLY A 246 2.82 14.37 -37.91
C GLY A 246 3.28 12.93 -37.77
N THR A 247 2.49 11.99 -38.29
CA THR A 247 2.79 10.56 -38.25
C THR A 247 2.74 9.93 -39.63
N ASP A 248 3.56 8.91 -39.88
CA ASP A 248 3.59 8.20 -41.15
C ASP A 248 2.38 7.25 -41.25
N GLY A 249 1.43 7.61 -42.10
CA GLY A 249 0.17 6.87 -42.31
C GLY A 249 -0.95 7.14 -41.30
N GLY A 250 -0.69 7.91 -40.22
CA GLY A 250 -1.73 8.26 -39.23
C GLY A 250 -2.27 9.69 -39.35
N GLY A 251 -1.67 10.52 -40.24
CA GLY A 251 -1.99 11.93 -40.36
C GLY A 251 -1.37 12.79 -39.26
N ILE A 252 -2.05 13.87 -38.89
CA ILE A 252 -1.58 14.83 -37.88
C ILE A 252 -2.41 14.67 -36.61
N ASN A 253 -1.76 14.45 -35.47
CA ASN A 253 -2.38 14.43 -34.15
C ASN A 253 -2.13 15.79 -33.47
N VAL A 254 -3.16 16.37 -32.86
CA VAL A 254 -3.06 17.64 -32.12
C VAL A 254 -3.34 17.37 -30.64
N PHE A 255 -2.40 17.74 -29.77
CA PHE A 255 -2.52 17.59 -28.33
C PHE A 255 -2.60 18.94 -27.63
N GLU A 256 -3.47 19.02 -26.64
CA GLU A 256 -3.59 20.11 -25.70
C GLU A 256 -3.65 19.54 -24.29
N ASN A 257 -2.81 20.05 -23.37
CA ASN A 257 -2.71 19.54 -21.99
C ASN A 257 -2.56 17.99 -21.91
N ASN A 258 -1.69 17.43 -22.74
CA ASN A 258 -1.41 15.99 -22.89
C ASN A 258 -2.60 15.14 -23.36
N LYS A 259 -3.66 15.75 -23.88
CA LYS A 259 -4.79 15.04 -24.49
C LYS A 259 -4.86 15.34 -25.96
N ARG A 260 -5.08 14.32 -26.77
CA ARG A 260 -5.33 14.48 -28.20
C ARG A 260 -6.70 15.09 -28.41
N VAL A 261 -6.73 16.31 -28.94
CA VAL A 261 -7.97 17.07 -29.21
C VAL A 261 -8.43 16.96 -30.65
N ALA A 262 -7.53 16.64 -31.60
CA ALA A 262 -7.89 16.43 -33.00
C ALA A 262 -6.94 15.45 -33.71
N ILE A 263 -7.44 14.82 -34.75
CA ILE A 263 -6.67 14.07 -35.75
C ILE A 263 -7.10 14.54 -37.13
N TYR A 264 -6.15 14.94 -37.97
CA TYR A 264 -6.37 15.29 -39.36
C TYR A 264 -5.82 14.16 -40.26
N LYS A 265 -6.63 13.62 -41.14
CA LYS A 265 -6.27 12.51 -42.04
C LYS A 265 -6.66 12.85 -43.47
N LYS A 266 -5.88 12.35 -44.44
CA LYS A 266 -6.19 12.46 -45.87
C LYS A 266 -7.52 11.81 -46.22
N GLU A 267 -7.87 10.69 -45.60
CA GLU A 267 -9.11 9.93 -45.84
C GLU A 267 -10.37 10.69 -45.42
N THR A 268 -10.26 11.62 -44.49
CA THR A 268 -11.37 12.46 -44.01
C THR A 268 -11.51 13.76 -44.82
N GLY A 269 -10.61 14.00 -45.80
CA GLY A 269 -10.63 15.22 -46.62
C GLY A 269 -10.19 16.48 -45.90
N GLU A 270 -9.52 16.34 -44.71
CA GLU A 270 -9.04 17.43 -43.87
C GLU A 270 -7.55 17.73 -44.11
N LEU A 271 -6.87 16.97 -44.97
CA LEU A 271 -5.48 17.12 -45.44
C LEU A 271 -5.39 17.07 -46.95
#